data_6ddce71ea796d2ada3b3450f1c39c48e
#
_entry.id   6ddce71ea796d2ada3b3450f1c39c48e
#
_cell.length_a   1.000
_cell.length_b   1.000
_cell.length_c   1.000
_cell.angle_alpha   90.00
_cell.angle_beta   90.00
_cell.angle_gamma   90.00
#
_symmetry.space_group_name_H-M   'P 1'
#
loop_
_entity.id
_entity.type
_entity.pdbx_description
1 polymer ?
#
loop_
_entity_poly.entity_id
_entity_poly.type
_entity_poly.pdbx_seq_one_letter_code
_entity_poly.pdbx_strand_id
1 'polypeptide(L)'
;MPEALKDKIEPTVSRVMRSPRSLTIEITARCNLRCRYCYYFNNKAVEYRDLPAAEWLTFFDELGSLGVMKVTLAGGEPFIREDLPVLLEGIIRNRMRFSLLSNGALIDDVIASLIARTGRCEYVQVSIDGSCAEIHDSCRGKGSFDGALRGIRILQRHWISAAVRVTIHQNNVHDLENIAHFLLDELGLSGFGTNSAGYMGTCCMNADDVLLNMQERMEAMATLLRLTAKYAGRISADAGPLADGRMWRRMEEAWAKNAPAFHNGGRLTACGCPSNKISVRADGVIVPCNMLAHVELGRINHDSLAEIWQNSATLNQLRNRHTIPLTGFQFCAGCAYIPYCTGNCPGLAYTLTGKVDHPSPDACLRRFLEEGGTIP
;
A
#
# COMPACT_ATOMS: atom_id res chain seq x y z
N MET A 1 40.49 36.13 -7.58
CA MET A 1 39.54 35.09 -7.13
C MET A 1 38.36 35.06 -8.12
N PRO A 2 38.10 33.99 -8.84
CA PRO A 2 36.97 33.92 -9.80
C PRO A 2 35.68 33.65 -9.03
N GLU A 3 34.68 34.39 -9.39
CA GLU A 3 33.28 34.32 -8.94
C GLU A 3 32.71 32.94 -9.29
N ALA A 4 32.27 32.20 -8.27
CA ALA A 4 31.74 30.86 -8.38
C ALA A 4 30.42 30.88 -9.17
N LEU A 5 30.32 29.98 -10.15
CA LEU A 5 29.12 29.61 -10.87
C LEU A 5 27.96 29.43 -9.88
N LYS A 6 27.02 30.33 -9.89
CA LYS A 6 25.65 30.08 -9.41
C LYS A 6 24.95 29.28 -10.51
N ASP A 7 25.10 27.97 -10.47
CA ASP A 7 24.24 27.08 -11.23
C ASP A 7 22.80 27.33 -10.79
N LYS A 8 22.07 28.07 -11.59
CA LYS A 8 20.60 28.07 -11.57
C LYS A 8 20.16 26.68 -12.01
N ILE A 9 19.97 25.80 -11.04
CA ILE A 9 19.23 24.54 -11.29
C ILE A 9 17.80 24.98 -11.59
N GLU A 10 17.46 25.11 -12.87
CA GLU A 10 16.07 25.20 -13.29
C GLU A 10 15.37 23.96 -12.74
N PRO A 11 14.18 24.10 -12.14
CA PRO A 11 13.43 22.95 -11.65
C PRO A 11 13.14 22.04 -12.85
N THR A 12 13.80 20.91 -12.91
CA THR A 12 13.52 19.88 -13.92
C THR A 12 12.08 19.45 -13.69
N VAL A 13 11.17 19.94 -14.52
CA VAL A 13 9.76 19.50 -14.52
C VAL A 13 9.79 17.99 -14.74
N SER A 14 9.49 17.24 -13.71
CA SER A 14 9.38 15.77 -13.81
C SER A 14 8.38 15.45 -14.90
N ARG A 15 8.83 14.92 -16.05
CA ARG A 15 7.93 14.53 -17.12
C ARG A 15 7.07 13.36 -16.65
N VAL A 16 5.85 13.66 -16.26
CA VAL A 16 4.83 12.64 -15.96
C VAL A 16 4.12 12.21 -17.23
N MET A 17 3.62 11.00 -17.24
CA MET A 17 2.75 10.50 -18.31
C MET A 17 1.50 11.41 -18.44
N ARG A 18 0.84 11.37 -19.61
CA ARG A 18 -0.36 12.18 -19.89
C ARG A 18 -1.50 11.90 -18.90
N SER A 19 -1.57 10.68 -18.36
CA SER A 19 -2.56 10.21 -17.38
C SER A 19 -1.92 9.25 -16.40
N PRO A 20 -2.55 8.98 -15.24
CA PRO A 20 -2.10 7.92 -14.36
C PRO A 20 -2.19 6.56 -15.07
N ARG A 21 -1.19 5.71 -14.85
CA ARG A 21 -1.19 4.36 -15.43
C ARG A 21 -2.22 3.44 -14.77
N SER A 22 -2.46 3.66 -13.49
CA SER A 22 -3.41 2.87 -12.71
C SER A 22 -4.06 3.71 -11.60
N LEU A 23 -5.22 3.27 -11.15
CA LEU A 23 -5.89 3.84 -9.99
C LEU A 23 -6.15 2.78 -8.93
N THR A 24 -6.16 3.21 -7.64
CA THR A 24 -6.83 2.46 -6.57
C THR A 24 -8.14 3.17 -6.28
N ILE A 25 -9.25 2.46 -6.38
CA ILE A 25 -10.60 3.02 -6.23
C ILE A 25 -11.29 2.31 -5.07
N GLU A 26 -11.67 3.07 -4.07
CA GLU A 26 -12.48 2.60 -2.96
C GLU A 26 -13.95 2.70 -3.40
N ILE A 27 -14.50 1.61 -3.95
CA ILE A 27 -15.86 1.62 -4.51
C ILE A 27 -16.96 1.61 -3.45
N THR A 28 -16.62 1.32 -2.21
CA THR A 28 -17.57 1.30 -1.08
C THR A 28 -16.88 1.64 0.23
N ALA A 29 -17.62 2.31 1.11
CA ALA A 29 -17.21 2.52 2.49
C ALA A 29 -17.73 1.42 3.43
N ARG A 30 -18.62 0.53 2.96
CA ARG A 30 -19.20 -0.56 3.75
C ARG A 30 -18.25 -1.74 3.83
N CYS A 31 -18.23 -2.41 4.97
CA CYS A 31 -17.50 -3.65 5.17
C CYS A 31 -18.25 -4.53 6.17
N ASN A 32 -18.20 -5.84 5.98
CA ASN A 32 -18.74 -6.83 6.90
C ASN A 32 -17.82 -7.14 8.09
N LEU A 33 -16.59 -6.60 8.10
CA LEU A 33 -15.63 -6.73 9.19
C LEU A 33 -15.26 -5.37 9.81
N ARG A 34 -14.68 -5.40 11.04
CA ARG A 34 -14.12 -4.25 11.75
C ARG A 34 -12.76 -4.61 12.35
N CYS A 35 -11.79 -4.82 11.45
CA CYS A 35 -10.44 -5.21 11.83
C CYS A 35 -9.80 -4.16 12.75
N ARG A 36 -9.10 -4.61 13.80
CA ARG A 36 -8.49 -3.74 14.82
C ARG A 36 -7.40 -2.82 14.28
N TYR A 37 -6.81 -3.14 13.14
CA TYR A 37 -5.76 -2.36 12.47
C TYR A 37 -6.20 -1.72 11.15
N CYS A 38 -7.49 -1.66 10.84
CA CYS A 38 -7.97 -1.15 9.56
C CYS A 38 -7.57 0.32 9.37
N TYR A 39 -6.85 0.59 8.28
CA TYR A 39 -6.42 1.96 7.95
C TYR A 39 -7.59 2.86 7.54
N TYR A 40 -8.68 2.25 7.09
CA TYR A 40 -9.82 2.94 6.48
C TYR A 40 -10.79 3.53 7.51
N PHE A 41 -11.30 2.69 8.42
CA PHE A 41 -12.31 3.14 9.40
C PHE A 41 -11.70 4.09 10.44
N ASN A 42 -12.54 5.01 10.96
CA ASN A 42 -12.17 6.12 11.86
C ASN A 42 -11.25 7.17 11.20
N ASN A 43 -11.10 7.14 9.87
CA ASN A 43 -10.45 8.22 9.15
C ASN A 43 -11.45 9.38 8.97
N LYS A 44 -11.23 10.49 9.68
CA LYS A 44 -12.12 11.68 9.66
C LYS A 44 -12.19 12.36 8.28
N ALA A 45 -11.25 12.10 7.39
CA ALA A 45 -11.24 12.63 6.04
C ALA A 45 -12.19 11.88 5.08
N VAL A 46 -12.68 10.71 5.47
CA VAL A 46 -13.52 9.87 4.60
C VAL A 46 -14.97 9.97 4.99
N GLU A 47 -15.82 10.36 4.04
CA GLU A 47 -17.27 10.19 4.16
C GLU A 47 -17.64 8.72 3.90
N TYR A 48 -18.29 8.08 4.85
CA TYR A 48 -18.72 6.68 4.72
C TYR A 48 -20.03 6.56 3.94
N ARG A 49 -20.06 7.17 2.74
CA ARG A 49 -21.19 7.16 1.82
C ARG A 49 -20.76 6.59 0.46
N ASP A 50 -21.44 5.56 0.02
CA ASP A 50 -21.21 4.97 -1.30
C ASP A 50 -21.79 5.83 -2.41
N LEU A 51 -21.05 6.03 -3.48
CA LEU A 51 -21.59 6.56 -4.72
C LEU A 51 -22.39 5.48 -5.47
N PRO A 52 -23.47 5.87 -6.18
CA PRO A 52 -24.22 4.97 -7.04
C PRO A 52 -23.38 4.49 -8.24
N ALA A 53 -23.71 3.32 -8.79
CA ALA A 53 -22.98 2.75 -9.92
C ALA A 53 -22.86 3.70 -11.12
N ALA A 54 -23.90 4.47 -11.40
CA ALA A 54 -23.92 5.41 -12.54
C ALA A 54 -22.76 6.40 -12.49
N GLU A 55 -22.41 6.91 -11.30
CA GLU A 55 -21.29 7.84 -11.15
C GLU A 55 -19.94 7.16 -11.40
N TRP A 56 -19.78 5.94 -10.93
CA TRP A 56 -18.58 5.15 -11.22
C TRP A 56 -18.45 4.82 -12.72
N LEU A 57 -19.56 4.48 -13.39
CA LEU A 57 -19.55 4.17 -14.80
C LEU A 57 -19.13 5.40 -15.64
N THR A 58 -19.65 6.59 -15.32
CA THR A 58 -19.23 7.85 -15.96
C THR A 58 -17.74 8.09 -15.77
N PHE A 59 -17.23 7.88 -14.56
CA PHE A 59 -15.81 8.02 -14.28
C PHE A 59 -14.96 6.96 -15.02
N PHE A 60 -15.43 5.72 -15.13
CA PHE A 60 -14.71 4.70 -15.90
C PHE A 60 -14.63 5.04 -17.40
N ASP A 61 -15.64 5.71 -17.94
CA ASP A 61 -15.60 6.20 -19.33
C ASP A 61 -14.53 7.31 -19.49
N GLU A 62 -14.37 8.20 -18.50
CA GLU A 62 -13.25 9.15 -18.45
C GLU A 62 -11.90 8.41 -18.40
N LEU A 63 -11.74 7.42 -17.49
CA LEU A 63 -10.51 6.64 -17.38
C LEU A 63 -10.13 5.96 -18.70
N GLY A 64 -11.13 5.36 -19.38
CA GLY A 64 -10.94 4.73 -20.69
C GLY A 64 -10.47 5.70 -21.75
N SER A 65 -11.05 6.90 -21.81
CA SER A 65 -10.66 7.97 -22.73
C SER A 65 -9.23 8.47 -22.51
N LEU A 66 -8.78 8.45 -21.25
CA LEU A 66 -7.43 8.83 -20.87
C LEU A 66 -6.40 7.70 -21.05
N GLY A 67 -6.84 6.50 -21.46
CA GLY A 67 -5.96 5.36 -21.66
C GLY A 67 -5.42 4.75 -20.36
N VAL A 68 -6.15 4.87 -19.25
CA VAL A 68 -5.82 4.18 -17.99
C VAL A 68 -5.83 2.68 -18.25
N MET A 69 -4.78 1.97 -17.79
CA MET A 69 -4.61 0.56 -18.13
C MET A 69 -5.29 -0.37 -17.14
N LYS A 70 -5.32 0.02 -15.86
CA LYS A 70 -5.88 -0.83 -14.82
C LYS A 70 -6.42 -0.06 -13.63
N VAL A 71 -7.36 -0.69 -12.94
CA VAL A 71 -7.91 -0.22 -11.66
C VAL A 71 -7.79 -1.32 -10.61
N THR A 72 -7.50 -0.93 -9.38
CA THR A 72 -7.58 -1.80 -8.21
C THR A 72 -8.81 -1.38 -7.42
N LEU A 73 -9.78 -2.26 -7.31
CA LEU A 73 -11.00 -2.03 -6.53
C LEU A 73 -10.75 -2.40 -5.08
N ALA A 74 -11.03 -1.47 -4.20
CA ALA A 74 -10.83 -1.57 -2.77
C ALA A 74 -11.99 -0.86 -2.03
N GLY A 75 -11.77 -0.50 -0.78
CA GLY A 75 -12.67 0.25 0.07
C GLY A 75 -12.82 -0.43 1.42
N GLY A 76 -14.05 -0.53 1.93
CA GLY A 76 -14.36 -1.45 3.02
C GLY A 76 -14.22 -2.88 2.53
N GLU A 77 -15.29 -3.44 1.93
CA GLU A 77 -15.27 -4.76 1.26
C GLU A 77 -15.98 -4.65 -0.09
N PRO A 78 -15.26 -4.76 -1.21
CA PRO A 78 -15.86 -4.61 -2.54
C PRO A 78 -17.01 -5.58 -2.83
N PHE A 79 -16.92 -6.82 -2.34
CA PHE A 79 -17.93 -7.85 -2.56
C PHE A 79 -19.23 -7.64 -1.77
N ILE A 80 -19.33 -6.60 -0.93
CA ILE A 80 -20.59 -6.22 -0.28
C ILE A 80 -21.53 -5.45 -1.24
N ARG A 81 -21.01 -4.97 -2.37
CA ARG A 81 -21.80 -4.26 -3.37
C ARG A 81 -22.56 -5.24 -4.27
N GLU A 82 -23.87 -5.14 -4.25
CA GLU A 82 -24.73 -5.96 -5.12
C GLU A 82 -24.55 -5.59 -6.60
N ASP A 83 -24.20 -4.33 -6.89
CA ASP A 83 -23.94 -3.82 -8.24
C ASP A 83 -22.48 -3.97 -8.68
N LEU A 84 -21.64 -4.72 -7.95
CA LEU A 84 -20.25 -5.01 -8.35
C LEU A 84 -20.16 -5.58 -9.79
N PRO A 85 -21.04 -6.49 -10.26
CA PRO A 85 -21.03 -6.95 -11.64
C PRO A 85 -21.13 -5.83 -12.66
N VAL A 86 -22.00 -4.84 -12.43
CA VAL A 86 -22.18 -3.67 -13.29
C VAL A 86 -20.91 -2.82 -13.35
N LEU A 87 -20.24 -2.63 -12.21
CA LEU A 87 -18.96 -1.90 -12.15
C LEU A 87 -17.86 -2.63 -12.93
N LEU A 88 -17.77 -3.95 -12.80
CA LEU A 88 -16.80 -4.74 -13.56
C LEU A 88 -17.04 -4.66 -15.07
N GLU A 89 -18.29 -4.72 -15.50
CA GLU A 89 -18.65 -4.51 -16.92
C GLU A 89 -18.23 -3.13 -17.44
N GLY A 90 -18.43 -2.07 -16.63
CA GLY A 90 -17.99 -0.73 -16.97
C GLY A 90 -16.47 -0.62 -17.17
N ILE A 91 -15.70 -1.28 -16.30
CA ILE A 91 -14.23 -1.35 -16.40
C ILE A 91 -13.80 -2.07 -17.70
N ILE A 92 -14.43 -3.23 -17.97
CA ILE A 92 -14.10 -4.06 -19.14
C ILE A 92 -14.47 -3.35 -20.45
N ARG A 93 -15.65 -2.70 -20.52
CA ARG A 93 -16.08 -1.91 -21.65
C ARG A 93 -15.04 -0.85 -22.03
N ASN A 94 -14.39 -0.29 -21.02
CA ASN A 94 -13.31 0.69 -21.18
C ASN A 94 -11.92 0.07 -21.37
N ARG A 95 -11.84 -1.25 -21.67
CA ARG A 95 -10.62 -2.01 -21.98
C ARG A 95 -9.59 -2.04 -20.85
N MET A 96 -9.95 -1.65 -19.65
CA MET A 96 -9.09 -1.72 -18.50
C MET A 96 -9.00 -3.14 -17.94
N ARG A 97 -7.92 -3.46 -17.26
CA ARG A 97 -7.79 -4.61 -16.36
C ARG A 97 -8.16 -4.21 -14.94
N PHE A 98 -8.46 -5.18 -14.11
CA PHE A 98 -8.76 -4.90 -12.71
C PHE A 98 -8.15 -5.92 -11.76
N SER A 99 -7.99 -5.50 -10.52
CA SER A 99 -7.71 -6.34 -9.36
C SER A 99 -8.67 -5.98 -8.24
N LEU A 100 -8.92 -6.90 -7.32
CA LEU A 100 -9.77 -6.68 -6.16
C LEU A 100 -8.98 -6.93 -4.87
N LEU A 101 -9.19 -6.08 -3.86
CA LEU A 101 -8.66 -6.27 -2.51
C LEU A 101 -9.82 -6.61 -1.59
N SER A 102 -9.79 -7.79 -0.96
CA SER A 102 -10.92 -8.36 -0.24
C SER A 102 -10.50 -9.04 1.06
N ASN A 103 -11.43 -9.14 1.99
CA ASN A 103 -11.31 -10.06 3.12
C ASN A 103 -11.68 -11.52 2.77
N GLY A 104 -12.24 -11.75 1.58
CA GLY A 104 -12.56 -13.07 1.02
C GLY A 104 -13.87 -13.68 1.48
N ALA A 105 -14.49 -13.17 2.56
CA ALA A 105 -15.61 -13.85 3.20
C ALA A 105 -16.91 -13.86 2.35
N LEU A 106 -17.06 -12.90 1.43
CA LEU A 106 -18.25 -12.73 0.59
C LEU A 106 -18.06 -13.25 -0.85
N ILE A 107 -16.93 -13.87 -1.15
CA ILE A 107 -16.67 -14.46 -2.47
C ILE A 107 -17.47 -15.76 -2.59
N ASP A 108 -18.30 -15.85 -3.62
CA ASP A 108 -19.06 -17.04 -3.98
C ASP A 108 -18.77 -17.50 -5.42
N ASP A 109 -19.33 -18.66 -5.81
CA ASP A 109 -19.13 -19.23 -7.15
C ASP A 109 -19.75 -18.38 -8.26
N VAL A 110 -20.82 -17.64 -7.98
CA VAL A 110 -21.51 -16.80 -8.96
C VAL A 110 -20.62 -15.63 -9.38
N ILE A 111 -20.12 -14.88 -8.40
CA ILE A 111 -19.25 -13.74 -8.68
C ILE A 111 -17.88 -14.19 -9.22
N ALA A 112 -17.34 -15.31 -8.72
CA ALA A 112 -16.08 -15.86 -9.22
C ALA A 112 -16.21 -16.30 -10.69
N SER A 113 -17.29 -16.98 -11.06
CA SER A 113 -17.59 -17.33 -12.46
C SER A 113 -17.68 -16.10 -13.35
N LEU A 114 -18.33 -15.03 -12.87
CA LEU A 114 -18.41 -13.77 -13.61
C LEU A 114 -17.01 -13.18 -13.80
N ILE A 115 -16.22 -13.04 -12.74
CA ILE A 115 -14.85 -12.51 -12.80
C ILE A 115 -14.00 -13.32 -13.77
N ALA A 116 -14.03 -14.64 -13.71
CA ALA A 116 -13.26 -15.51 -14.61
C ALA A 116 -13.61 -15.29 -16.08
N ARG A 117 -14.90 -15.19 -16.41
CA ARG A 117 -15.37 -14.93 -17.79
C ARG A 117 -14.92 -13.61 -18.37
N THR A 118 -14.59 -12.63 -17.54
CA THR A 118 -14.10 -11.34 -18.04
C THR A 118 -12.75 -11.44 -18.77
N GLY A 119 -11.90 -12.38 -18.38
CA GLY A 119 -10.50 -12.46 -18.85
C GLY A 119 -9.67 -11.21 -18.54
N ARG A 120 -10.15 -10.31 -17.69
CA ARG A 120 -9.52 -9.01 -17.38
C ARG A 120 -9.08 -8.86 -15.91
N CYS A 121 -9.44 -9.79 -15.05
CA CYS A 121 -8.96 -9.82 -13.67
C CYS A 121 -7.49 -10.22 -13.62
N GLU A 122 -6.65 -9.39 -13.01
CA GLU A 122 -5.23 -9.73 -12.81
C GLU A 122 -5.07 -10.65 -11.60
N TYR A 123 -5.72 -10.31 -10.49
CA TYR A 123 -5.78 -11.12 -9.27
C TYR A 123 -6.89 -10.61 -8.33
N VAL A 124 -7.31 -11.47 -7.45
CA VAL A 124 -8.06 -11.10 -6.24
C VAL A 124 -7.13 -11.31 -5.05
N GLN A 125 -6.78 -10.22 -4.36
CA GLN A 125 -5.99 -10.30 -3.14
C GLN A 125 -6.92 -10.56 -1.97
N VAL A 126 -6.69 -11.67 -1.27
CA VAL A 126 -7.39 -12.02 -0.04
C VAL A 126 -6.47 -11.79 1.15
N SER A 127 -7.02 -11.25 2.22
CA SER A 127 -6.28 -10.99 3.45
C SER A 127 -6.27 -12.22 4.36
N ILE A 128 -5.10 -12.72 4.72
CA ILE A 128 -4.89 -13.81 5.69
C ILE A 128 -3.78 -13.40 6.64
N ASP A 129 -4.06 -13.35 7.95
CA ASP A 129 -3.09 -12.90 8.96
C ASP A 129 -2.71 -13.96 9.99
N GLY A 130 -3.14 -15.20 9.82
CA GLY A 130 -2.81 -16.29 10.74
C GLY A 130 -2.78 -17.63 10.03
N SER A 131 -2.08 -18.59 10.59
CA SER A 131 -2.09 -19.98 10.13
C SER A 131 -3.36 -20.73 10.57
N CYS A 132 -4.08 -20.18 11.54
CA CYS A 132 -5.32 -20.74 12.09
C CYS A 132 -6.34 -19.65 12.44
N ALA A 133 -7.58 -20.08 12.71
CA ALA A 133 -8.68 -19.19 13.05
C ALA A 133 -8.41 -18.35 14.30
N GLU A 134 -7.79 -18.93 15.33
CA GLU A 134 -7.51 -18.23 16.60
C GLU A 134 -6.67 -16.98 16.35
N ILE A 135 -5.61 -17.09 15.56
CA ILE A 135 -4.68 -15.99 15.29
C ILE A 135 -5.29 -14.98 14.32
N HIS A 136 -5.83 -15.45 13.21
CA HIS A 136 -6.43 -14.58 12.19
C HIS A 136 -7.61 -13.77 12.75
N ASP A 137 -8.54 -14.44 13.41
CA ASP A 137 -9.77 -13.83 13.90
C ASP A 137 -9.53 -12.85 15.06
N SER A 138 -8.40 -12.96 15.76
CA SER A 138 -8.03 -12.08 16.88
C SER A 138 -8.04 -10.58 16.53
N CYS A 139 -7.68 -10.25 15.29
CA CYS A 139 -7.67 -8.88 14.78
C CYS A 139 -8.76 -8.60 13.75
N ARG A 140 -9.24 -9.62 13.03
CA ARG A 140 -10.22 -9.42 11.95
C ARG A 140 -11.66 -9.69 12.36
N GLY A 141 -11.87 -10.53 13.37
CA GLY A 141 -13.19 -10.90 13.85
C GLY A 141 -13.51 -12.38 13.60
N LYS A 142 -14.30 -12.93 14.51
CA LYS A 142 -14.65 -14.37 14.54
C LYS A 142 -15.26 -14.86 13.22
N GLY A 143 -14.74 -15.98 12.70
CA GLY A 143 -15.19 -16.65 11.48
C GLY A 143 -14.63 -16.03 10.19
N SER A 144 -13.79 -14.99 10.28
CA SER A 144 -13.18 -14.37 9.12
C SER A 144 -12.13 -15.27 8.45
N PHE A 145 -11.42 -16.12 9.21
CA PHE A 145 -10.47 -17.10 8.69
C PHE A 145 -11.14 -18.11 7.74
N ASP A 146 -12.19 -18.76 8.23
CA ASP A 146 -12.93 -19.75 7.43
C ASP A 146 -13.55 -19.11 6.19
N GLY A 147 -14.07 -17.88 6.34
CA GLY A 147 -14.58 -17.09 5.23
C GLY A 147 -13.54 -16.83 4.16
N ALA A 148 -12.37 -16.37 4.56
CA ALA A 148 -11.24 -16.06 3.66
C ALA A 148 -10.72 -17.33 2.96
N LEU A 149 -10.56 -18.44 3.67
CA LEU A 149 -10.15 -19.73 3.09
C LEU A 149 -11.15 -20.24 2.07
N ARG A 150 -12.44 -20.17 2.39
CA ARG A 150 -13.51 -20.54 1.44
C ARG A 150 -13.40 -19.69 0.18
N GLY A 151 -13.22 -18.36 0.32
CA GLY A 151 -13.03 -17.46 -0.81
C GLY A 151 -11.82 -17.81 -1.66
N ILE A 152 -10.65 -18.09 -1.06
CA ILE A 152 -9.44 -18.51 -1.79
C ILE A 152 -9.71 -19.81 -2.59
N ARG A 153 -10.34 -20.80 -1.97
CA ARG A 153 -10.67 -22.08 -2.65
C ARG A 153 -11.64 -21.88 -3.82
N ILE A 154 -12.60 -20.97 -3.69
CA ILE A 154 -13.50 -20.61 -4.78
C ILE A 154 -12.71 -19.97 -5.92
N LEU A 155 -11.85 -18.99 -5.64
CA LEU A 155 -11.00 -18.37 -6.67
C LEU A 155 -10.14 -19.40 -7.40
N GLN A 156 -9.50 -20.32 -6.68
CA GLN A 156 -8.70 -21.40 -7.27
C GLN A 156 -9.52 -22.30 -8.19
N ARG A 157 -10.74 -22.72 -7.78
CA ARG A 157 -11.64 -23.54 -8.63
C ARG A 157 -11.99 -22.84 -9.94
N HIS A 158 -12.10 -21.50 -9.93
CA HIS A 158 -12.41 -20.69 -11.11
C HIS A 158 -11.17 -20.19 -11.85
N TRP A 159 -9.97 -20.72 -11.53
CA TRP A 159 -8.70 -20.34 -12.17
C TRP A 159 -8.38 -18.85 -12.08
N ILE A 160 -8.89 -18.18 -11.05
CA ILE A 160 -8.58 -16.79 -10.75
C ILE A 160 -7.33 -16.76 -9.86
N SER A 161 -6.36 -15.92 -10.23
CA SER A 161 -5.16 -15.72 -9.42
C SER A 161 -5.55 -15.19 -8.04
N ALA A 162 -5.41 -16.03 -7.01
CA ALA A 162 -5.57 -15.63 -5.62
C ALA A 162 -4.22 -15.15 -5.07
N ALA A 163 -4.08 -13.85 -4.85
CA ALA A 163 -2.95 -13.29 -4.11
C ALA A 163 -3.30 -13.21 -2.62
N VAL A 164 -2.34 -13.41 -1.74
CA VAL A 164 -2.56 -13.24 -0.30
C VAL A 164 -1.72 -12.09 0.24
N ARG A 165 -2.33 -11.29 1.12
CA ARG A 165 -1.66 -10.26 1.92
C ARG A 165 -1.75 -10.62 3.39
N VAL A 166 -0.58 -10.64 4.04
CA VAL A 166 -0.44 -10.78 5.49
C VAL A 166 -0.10 -9.41 6.08
N THR A 167 -0.95 -8.91 6.96
CA THR A 167 -0.64 -7.73 7.76
C THR A 167 -0.04 -8.18 9.08
N ILE A 168 1.22 -7.82 9.32
CA ILE A 168 1.95 -8.23 10.52
C ILE A 168 1.59 -7.30 11.68
N HIS A 169 1.30 -7.89 12.83
CA HIS A 169 0.93 -7.22 14.07
C HIS A 169 1.33 -8.08 15.28
N GLN A 170 1.21 -7.57 16.50
CA GLN A 170 1.61 -8.27 17.73
C GLN A 170 1.05 -9.70 17.81
N ASN A 171 -0.22 -9.90 17.45
CA ASN A 171 -0.90 -11.19 17.63
C ASN A 171 -0.50 -12.26 16.61
N ASN A 172 0.28 -11.92 15.55
CA ASN A 172 0.70 -12.90 14.55
C ASN A 172 2.20 -12.93 14.29
N VAL A 173 2.98 -12.07 14.93
CA VAL A 173 4.44 -12.02 14.69
C VAL A 173 5.12 -13.35 15.00
N HIS A 174 4.68 -14.07 16.02
CA HIS A 174 5.21 -15.39 16.40
C HIS A 174 4.68 -16.55 15.55
N ASP A 175 3.72 -16.29 14.67
CA ASP A 175 3.10 -17.30 13.78
C ASP A 175 3.64 -17.24 12.33
N LEU A 176 4.59 -16.37 12.02
CA LEU A 176 5.04 -16.10 10.65
C LEU A 176 5.59 -17.35 9.94
N GLU A 177 6.22 -18.28 10.66
CA GLU A 177 6.69 -19.55 10.09
C GLU A 177 5.53 -20.46 9.71
N ASN A 178 4.56 -20.60 10.61
CA ASN A 178 3.36 -21.39 10.36
C ASN A 178 2.51 -20.78 9.24
N ILE A 179 2.38 -19.44 9.20
CA ILE A 179 1.71 -18.72 8.12
C ILE A 179 2.38 -19.04 6.78
N ALA A 180 3.71 -18.98 6.71
CA ALA A 180 4.42 -19.27 5.47
C ALA A 180 4.23 -20.73 5.03
N HIS A 181 4.33 -21.68 5.95
CA HIS A 181 4.06 -23.10 5.69
C HIS A 181 2.61 -23.32 5.21
N PHE A 182 1.65 -22.78 5.96
CA PHE A 182 0.24 -22.91 5.64
C PHE A 182 -0.10 -22.36 4.24
N LEU A 183 0.36 -21.12 3.94
CA LEU A 183 0.03 -20.48 2.66
C LEU A 183 0.75 -21.14 1.47
N LEU A 184 2.03 -21.48 1.64
CA LEU A 184 2.87 -21.92 0.54
C LEU A 184 2.85 -23.44 0.32
N ASP A 185 2.85 -24.22 1.41
CA ASP A 185 2.98 -25.68 1.34
C ASP A 185 1.61 -26.36 1.42
N GLU A 186 0.70 -25.93 2.30
CA GLU A 186 -0.63 -26.57 2.45
C GLU A 186 -1.67 -26.03 1.46
N LEU A 187 -1.80 -24.69 1.34
CA LEU A 187 -2.72 -24.08 0.37
C LEU A 187 -2.14 -24.02 -1.05
N GLY A 188 -0.86 -24.28 -1.24
CA GLY A 188 -0.20 -24.33 -2.54
C GLY A 188 -0.19 -23.00 -3.28
N LEU A 189 -0.21 -21.86 -2.58
CA LEU A 189 -0.15 -20.56 -3.22
C LEU A 189 1.24 -20.32 -3.84
N SER A 190 1.29 -19.63 -4.97
CA SER A 190 2.56 -19.27 -5.63
C SER A 190 3.42 -18.32 -4.80
N GLY A 191 2.81 -17.52 -3.94
CA GLY A 191 3.48 -16.57 -3.06
C GLY A 191 2.49 -15.72 -2.27
N PHE A 192 3.01 -14.93 -1.34
CA PHE A 192 2.23 -13.93 -0.62
C PHE A 192 3.04 -12.65 -0.37
N GLY A 193 2.31 -11.56 -0.12
CA GLY A 193 2.90 -10.27 0.24
C GLY A 193 2.71 -9.96 1.72
N THR A 194 3.65 -9.25 2.33
CA THR A 194 3.55 -8.76 3.70
C THR A 194 3.57 -7.24 3.77
N ASN A 195 2.94 -6.69 4.79
CA ASN A 195 3.11 -5.34 5.30
C ASN A 195 2.96 -5.41 6.85
N SER A 196 3.00 -4.28 7.54
CA SER A 196 2.66 -4.22 8.96
C SER A 196 1.45 -3.32 9.20
N ALA A 197 0.80 -3.53 10.34
CA ALA A 197 -0.14 -2.56 10.88
C ALA A 197 0.56 -1.21 11.06
N GLY A 198 -0.12 -0.13 10.71
CA GLY A 198 0.39 1.24 10.78
C GLY A 198 -0.53 2.14 11.60
N TYR A 199 0.03 3.17 12.23
CA TYR A 199 -0.70 4.09 13.09
C TYR A 199 -1.70 4.96 12.31
N MET A 200 -2.82 4.36 11.87
CA MET A 200 -3.91 5.03 11.16
C MET A 200 -5.22 4.25 11.29
N GLY A 201 -6.34 4.94 11.06
CA GLY A 201 -7.67 4.35 11.15
C GLY A 201 -7.96 3.76 12.53
N THR A 202 -8.54 2.55 12.58
CA THR A 202 -8.81 1.86 13.85
C THR A 202 -7.53 1.43 14.58
N CYS A 203 -6.40 1.30 13.88
CA CYS A 203 -5.13 0.99 14.51
C CYS A 203 -4.72 2.04 15.55
N CYS A 204 -5.04 3.33 15.32
CA CYS A 204 -4.75 4.39 16.28
C CYS A 204 -5.42 4.17 17.65
N MET A 205 -6.59 3.52 17.66
CA MET A 205 -7.32 3.22 18.91
C MET A 205 -6.89 1.92 19.57
N ASN A 206 -6.19 1.05 18.85
CA ASN A 206 -5.73 -0.25 19.31
C ASN A 206 -4.20 -0.38 19.24
N ALA A 207 -3.48 0.74 19.20
CA ALA A 207 -2.06 0.76 18.90
C ALA A 207 -1.23 -0.11 19.84
N ASP A 208 -1.53 -0.06 21.15
CA ASP A 208 -0.81 -0.80 22.20
C ASP A 208 -0.96 -2.33 22.07
N ASP A 209 -2.05 -2.79 21.43
CA ASP A 209 -2.36 -4.23 21.28
C ASP A 209 -2.06 -4.75 19.86
N VAL A 210 -1.68 -3.86 18.92
CA VAL A 210 -1.59 -4.21 17.51
C VAL A 210 -0.24 -3.86 16.90
N LEU A 211 0.34 -2.69 17.23
CA LEU A 211 1.62 -2.28 16.66
C LEU A 211 2.76 -3.10 17.26
N LEU A 212 3.69 -3.50 16.40
CA LEU A 212 4.88 -4.21 16.84
C LEU A 212 5.74 -3.33 17.76
N ASN A 213 6.14 -3.85 18.90
CA ASN A 213 7.21 -3.28 19.68
C ASN A 213 8.58 -3.56 19.03
N MET A 214 9.66 -3.03 19.60
CA MET A 214 11.01 -3.15 19.04
C MET A 214 11.45 -4.60 18.89
N GLN A 215 11.24 -5.42 19.93
CA GLN A 215 11.63 -6.83 19.93
C GLN A 215 10.87 -7.63 18.87
N GLU A 216 9.57 -7.45 18.78
CA GLU A 216 8.71 -8.08 17.79
C GLU A 216 9.06 -7.65 16.36
N ARG A 217 9.45 -6.37 16.17
CA ARG A 217 9.92 -5.87 14.87
C ARG A 217 11.21 -6.56 14.43
N MET A 218 12.19 -6.72 15.35
CA MET A 218 13.43 -7.46 15.08
C MET A 218 13.15 -8.92 14.74
N GLU A 219 12.28 -9.58 15.51
CA GLU A 219 11.87 -10.97 15.27
C GLU A 219 11.21 -11.13 13.90
N ALA A 220 10.26 -10.25 13.56
CA ALA A 220 9.61 -10.26 12.25
C ALA A 220 10.62 -10.09 11.11
N MET A 221 11.59 -9.16 11.25
CA MET A 221 12.64 -8.96 10.25
C MET A 221 13.48 -10.23 10.05
N ALA A 222 13.98 -10.80 11.15
CA ALA A 222 14.84 -11.98 11.12
C ALA A 222 14.10 -13.18 10.50
N THR A 223 12.88 -13.43 10.98
CA THR A 223 12.04 -14.54 10.51
C THR A 223 11.70 -14.39 9.02
N LEU A 224 11.25 -13.21 8.58
CA LEU A 224 10.87 -12.99 7.19
C LEU A 224 12.06 -13.02 6.22
N LEU A 225 13.23 -12.52 6.63
CA LEU A 225 14.45 -12.64 5.82
C LEU A 225 14.84 -14.11 5.62
N ARG A 226 14.81 -14.91 6.69
CA ARG A 226 15.07 -16.34 6.65
C ARG A 226 14.04 -17.10 5.79
N LEU A 227 12.75 -16.83 5.99
CA LEU A 227 11.67 -17.42 5.20
C LEU A 227 11.76 -17.06 3.72
N THR A 228 12.15 -15.82 3.39
CA THR A 228 12.35 -15.42 1.99
C THR A 228 13.45 -16.23 1.32
N ALA A 229 14.52 -16.54 2.03
CA ALA A 229 15.59 -17.41 1.51
C ALA A 229 15.10 -18.86 1.36
N LYS A 230 14.39 -19.38 2.39
CA LYS A 230 13.82 -20.75 2.38
C LYS A 230 12.86 -20.95 1.20
N TYR A 231 12.00 -20.00 0.94
CA TYR A 231 10.94 -20.08 -0.08
C TYR A 231 11.30 -19.40 -1.41
N ALA A 232 12.60 -19.22 -1.71
CA ALA A 232 13.09 -18.74 -2.99
C ALA A 232 12.39 -17.47 -3.51
N GLY A 233 12.16 -16.49 -2.65
CA GLY A 233 11.56 -15.20 -3.01
C GLY A 233 10.03 -15.20 -3.19
N ARG A 234 9.33 -16.30 -2.88
CA ARG A 234 7.84 -16.36 -2.91
C ARG A 234 7.18 -15.44 -1.88
N ILE A 235 7.95 -14.82 -0.98
CA ILE A 235 7.48 -13.86 0.01
C ILE A 235 7.97 -12.46 -0.37
N SER A 236 7.05 -11.52 -0.53
CA SER A 236 7.34 -10.15 -0.95
C SER A 236 6.87 -9.12 0.08
N ALA A 237 7.44 -7.92 0.02
CA ALA A 237 6.97 -6.76 0.79
C ALA A 237 7.37 -5.46 0.11
N ASP A 238 6.45 -4.48 0.15
CA ASP A 238 6.72 -3.09 -0.24
C ASP A 238 6.87 -2.17 0.98
N ALA A 239 6.47 -2.64 2.17
CA ALA A 239 6.53 -1.92 3.44
C ALA A 239 6.62 -2.92 4.61
N GLY A 240 6.92 -2.41 5.81
CA GLY A 240 7.00 -3.20 7.04
C GLY A 240 8.30 -4.00 7.20
N PRO A 241 8.36 -4.93 8.17
CA PRO A 241 9.62 -5.52 8.64
C PRO A 241 10.50 -6.14 7.55
N LEU A 242 9.92 -6.85 6.58
CA LEU A 242 10.71 -7.45 5.49
C LEU A 242 11.31 -6.40 4.56
N ALA A 243 10.56 -5.36 4.21
CA ALA A 243 11.04 -4.28 3.36
C ALA A 243 12.12 -3.47 4.07
N ASP A 244 11.88 -3.13 5.33
CA ASP A 244 12.82 -2.40 6.19
C ASP A 244 14.11 -3.21 6.37
N GLY A 245 14.02 -4.47 6.76
CA GLY A 245 15.19 -5.34 6.97
C GLY A 245 16.05 -5.48 5.73
N ARG A 246 15.44 -5.63 4.54
CA ARG A 246 16.17 -5.66 3.27
C ARG A 246 16.87 -4.33 2.95
N MET A 247 16.15 -3.22 3.14
CA MET A 247 16.69 -1.89 2.85
C MET A 247 17.80 -1.53 3.83
N TRP A 248 17.59 -1.74 5.11
CA TRP A 248 18.55 -1.38 6.16
C TRP A 248 19.82 -2.21 6.09
N ARG A 249 19.72 -3.52 5.80
CA ARG A 249 20.90 -4.36 5.53
C ARG A 249 21.73 -3.79 4.36
N ARG A 250 21.08 -3.41 3.26
CA ARG A 250 21.75 -2.78 2.12
C ARG A 250 22.41 -1.44 2.49
N MET A 251 21.76 -0.64 3.36
CA MET A 251 22.32 0.63 3.83
C MET A 251 23.54 0.41 4.71
N GLU A 252 23.51 -0.55 5.62
CA GLU A 252 24.65 -0.95 6.45
C GLU A 252 25.83 -1.45 5.61
N GLU A 253 25.56 -2.36 4.68
CA GLU A 253 26.60 -2.88 3.79
C GLU A 253 27.25 -1.77 2.93
N ALA A 254 26.43 -0.84 2.43
CA ALA A 254 26.91 0.28 1.64
C ALA A 254 27.76 1.25 2.48
N TRP A 255 27.31 1.54 3.70
CA TRP A 255 28.04 2.37 4.64
C TRP A 255 29.38 1.73 5.05
N ALA A 256 29.37 0.46 5.43
CA ALA A 256 30.59 -0.25 5.85
C ALA A 256 31.65 -0.34 4.73
N LYS A 257 31.22 -0.38 3.47
CA LYS A 257 32.09 -0.43 2.29
C LYS A 257 32.43 0.95 1.71
N ASN A 258 31.99 2.05 2.33
CA ASN A 258 32.07 3.40 1.76
C ASN A 258 31.60 3.45 0.31
N ALA A 259 30.50 2.74 0.01
CA ALA A 259 29.94 2.67 -1.33
C ALA A 259 29.40 4.04 -1.81
N PRO A 260 29.30 4.29 -3.11
CA PRO A 260 28.65 5.49 -3.63
C PRO A 260 27.20 5.60 -3.13
N ALA A 261 26.71 6.84 -3.02
CA ALA A 261 25.32 7.10 -2.65
C ALA A 261 24.35 6.31 -3.56
N PHE A 262 23.24 5.87 -3.00
CA PHE A 262 22.17 5.27 -3.82
C PHE A 262 21.60 6.31 -4.78
N HIS A 263 21.14 5.88 -5.94
CA HIS A 263 20.64 6.75 -7.01
C HIS A 263 19.66 7.84 -6.53
N ASN A 264 18.78 7.52 -5.58
CA ASN A 264 17.84 8.47 -4.97
C ASN A 264 18.19 8.79 -3.51
N GLY A 265 19.38 8.45 -3.05
CA GLY A 265 19.81 8.68 -1.67
C GLY A 265 20.12 10.15 -1.38
N GLY A 266 19.98 10.53 -0.12
CA GLY A 266 20.25 11.87 0.36
C GLY A 266 19.11 12.88 0.20
N ARG A 267 17.98 12.47 -0.35
CA ARG A 267 16.83 13.33 -0.61
C ARG A 267 15.52 12.61 -0.27
N LEU A 268 14.46 13.39 -0.01
CA LEU A 268 13.12 12.81 0.08
C LEU A 268 12.71 12.29 -1.30
N THR A 269 12.29 11.03 -1.37
CA THR A 269 11.70 10.54 -2.61
C THR A 269 10.18 10.55 -2.54
N ALA A 270 9.55 10.79 -3.69
CA ALA A 270 8.17 10.40 -3.86
C ALA A 270 8.15 8.88 -4.06
N CYS A 271 7.20 8.18 -3.44
CA CYS A 271 6.88 6.83 -3.89
C CYS A 271 6.29 6.90 -5.31
N GLY A 272 6.11 5.75 -5.98
CA GLY A 272 5.52 5.73 -7.32
C GLY A 272 4.10 6.30 -7.45
N CYS A 273 3.39 6.55 -6.33
CA CYS A 273 2.02 7.03 -6.35
C CYS A 273 1.85 8.32 -7.16
N PRO A 274 2.46 9.45 -6.85
CA PRO A 274 2.21 10.70 -7.56
C PRO A 274 2.72 10.71 -9.02
N SER A 275 3.49 9.69 -9.43
CA SER A 275 4.07 9.60 -10.78
C SER A 275 3.40 8.56 -11.69
N ASN A 276 2.78 7.53 -11.12
CA ASN A 276 2.20 6.41 -11.88
C ASN A 276 0.75 6.10 -11.49
N LYS A 277 0.36 6.46 -10.27
CA LYS A 277 -0.91 6.04 -9.68
C LYS A 277 -1.56 7.18 -8.91
N ILE A 278 -2.88 7.17 -8.86
CA ILE A 278 -3.71 8.05 -8.03
C ILE A 278 -4.80 7.20 -7.37
N SER A 279 -5.46 7.73 -6.37
CA SER A 279 -6.54 7.01 -5.68
C SER A 279 -7.83 7.82 -5.68
N VAL A 280 -8.95 7.12 -5.54
CA VAL A 280 -10.28 7.73 -5.39
C VAL A 280 -10.96 7.10 -4.19
N ARG A 281 -11.48 7.93 -3.29
CA ARG A 281 -12.23 7.51 -2.11
C ARG A 281 -13.65 7.08 -2.48
N ALA A 282 -14.33 6.39 -1.56
CA ALA A 282 -15.70 5.90 -1.77
C ALA A 282 -16.73 7.02 -2.00
N ASP A 283 -16.46 8.21 -1.51
CA ASP A 283 -17.27 9.42 -1.73
C ASP A 283 -16.93 10.16 -3.04
N GLY A 284 -16.04 9.61 -3.88
CA GLY A 284 -15.65 10.16 -5.17
C GLY A 284 -14.55 11.22 -5.12
N VAL A 285 -13.97 11.50 -3.97
CA VAL A 285 -12.85 12.45 -3.86
C VAL A 285 -11.57 11.81 -4.40
N ILE A 286 -10.90 12.51 -5.29
CA ILE A 286 -9.60 12.14 -5.87
C ILE A 286 -8.51 12.55 -4.88
N VAL A 287 -7.60 11.61 -4.55
CA VAL A 287 -6.51 11.81 -3.58
C VAL A 287 -5.19 11.25 -4.13
N PRO A 288 -4.01 11.70 -3.67
CA PRO A 288 -2.73 11.18 -4.14
C PRO A 288 -2.55 9.67 -3.92
N CYS A 289 -2.98 9.18 -2.75
CA CYS A 289 -3.04 7.76 -2.39
C CYS A 289 -3.95 7.57 -1.17
N ASN A 290 -4.33 6.31 -0.89
CA ASN A 290 -5.21 5.99 0.24
C ASN A 290 -4.65 6.40 1.61
N MET A 291 -3.32 6.47 1.76
CA MET A 291 -2.68 6.94 3.00
C MET A 291 -2.70 8.46 3.17
N LEU A 292 -3.00 9.20 2.12
CA LEU A 292 -3.14 10.66 2.10
C LEU A 292 -4.59 11.04 1.76
N ALA A 293 -5.55 10.31 2.33
CA ALA A 293 -6.98 10.48 2.07
C ALA A 293 -7.53 11.88 2.42
N HIS A 294 -6.83 12.62 3.27
CA HIS A 294 -7.13 14.01 3.63
C HIS A 294 -6.63 15.05 2.62
N VAL A 295 -5.80 14.65 1.66
CA VAL A 295 -5.25 15.53 0.61
C VAL A 295 -6.17 15.48 -0.60
N GLU A 296 -7.18 16.34 -0.62
CA GLU A 296 -8.15 16.37 -1.69
C GLU A 296 -7.60 17.09 -2.93
N LEU A 297 -7.67 16.45 -4.08
CA LEU A 297 -7.21 16.97 -5.35
C LEU A 297 -8.35 17.42 -6.24
N GLY A 298 -9.55 16.90 -6.01
CA GLY A 298 -10.77 17.15 -6.75
C GLY A 298 -11.76 16.01 -6.58
N ARG A 299 -12.82 15.98 -7.38
CA ARG A 299 -13.91 15.01 -7.32
C ARG A 299 -14.25 14.46 -8.70
N ILE A 300 -14.48 13.15 -8.79
CA ILE A 300 -14.90 12.51 -10.04
C ILE A 300 -16.18 13.15 -10.58
N ASN A 301 -16.33 13.18 -11.89
CA ASN A 301 -17.47 13.74 -12.63
C ASN A 301 -17.69 15.26 -12.42
N HIS A 302 -16.85 15.93 -11.63
CA HIS A 302 -16.86 17.39 -11.43
C HIS A 302 -15.58 18.02 -11.97
N ASP A 303 -14.45 17.42 -11.64
CA ASP A 303 -13.13 17.91 -12.04
C ASP A 303 -12.49 16.94 -13.03
N SER A 304 -11.79 17.47 -14.03
CA SER A 304 -11.06 16.65 -15.00
C SER A 304 -9.88 15.95 -14.35
N LEU A 305 -9.85 14.62 -14.40
CA LEU A 305 -8.70 13.85 -13.93
C LEU A 305 -7.41 14.19 -14.67
N ALA A 306 -7.50 14.47 -15.98
CA ALA A 306 -6.34 14.87 -16.76
C ALA A 306 -5.74 16.19 -16.27
N GLU A 307 -6.58 17.17 -15.97
CA GLU A 307 -6.16 18.47 -15.44
C GLU A 307 -5.54 18.32 -14.04
N ILE A 308 -6.20 17.59 -13.14
CA ILE A 308 -5.66 17.27 -11.82
C ILE A 308 -4.29 16.60 -11.94
N TRP A 309 -4.19 15.58 -12.80
CA TRP A 309 -2.97 14.80 -12.98
C TRP A 309 -1.79 15.63 -13.47
N GLN A 310 -2.04 16.54 -14.43
CA GLN A 310 -0.98 17.34 -15.04
C GLN A 310 -0.63 18.58 -14.21
N ASN A 311 -1.64 19.28 -13.69
CA ASN A 311 -1.50 20.67 -13.24
C ASN A 311 -1.74 20.89 -11.76
N SER A 312 -2.18 19.87 -10.98
CA SER A 312 -2.36 20.02 -9.54
C SER A 312 -1.05 20.42 -8.84
N ALA A 313 -1.06 21.60 -8.21
CA ALA A 313 0.07 22.10 -7.43
C ALA A 313 0.47 21.11 -6.31
N THR A 314 -0.51 20.51 -5.64
CA THR A 314 -0.31 19.52 -4.58
C THR A 314 0.36 18.25 -5.08
N LEU A 315 -0.09 17.70 -6.23
CA LEU A 315 0.57 16.55 -6.85
C LEU A 315 2.00 16.88 -7.27
N ASN A 316 2.22 18.07 -7.83
CA ASN A 316 3.54 18.51 -8.24
C ASN A 316 4.46 18.73 -7.06
N GLN A 317 3.97 19.23 -5.92
CA GLN A 317 4.73 19.28 -4.67
C GLN A 317 5.16 17.87 -4.24
N LEU A 318 4.25 16.91 -4.21
CA LEU A 318 4.58 15.52 -3.87
C LEU A 318 5.59 14.88 -4.84
N ARG A 319 5.49 15.18 -6.13
CA ARG A 319 6.47 14.76 -7.16
C ARG A 319 7.84 15.37 -6.93
N ASN A 320 7.87 16.64 -6.57
CA ASN A 320 9.10 17.40 -6.37
C ASN A 320 9.80 17.14 -5.01
N ARG A 321 9.26 16.29 -4.15
CA ARG A 321 9.93 15.90 -2.89
C ARG A 321 11.38 15.44 -3.12
N HIS A 322 11.68 14.84 -4.24
CA HIS A 322 13.03 14.40 -4.61
C HIS A 322 14.06 15.55 -4.72
N THR A 323 13.63 16.82 -4.73
CA THR A 323 14.52 17.97 -4.69
C THR A 323 14.90 18.38 -3.25
N ILE A 324 14.19 17.88 -2.23
CA ILE A 324 14.38 18.25 -0.83
C ILE A 324 15.51 17.40 -0.23
N PRO A 325 16.67 17.99 0.15
CA PRO A 325 17.77 17.24 0.72
C PRO A 325 17.49 16.82 2.17
N LEU A 326 17.87 15.61 2.54
CA LEU A 326 17.73 15.11 3.91
C LEU A 326 18.61 15.89 4.90
N THR A 327 19.71 16.49 4.45
CA THR A 327 20.58 17.34 5.27
C THR A 327 19.90 18.61 5.79
N GLY A 328 18.78 19.01 5.20
CA GLY A 328 18.00 20.16 5.66
C GLY A 328 17.11 19.87 6.89
N PHE A 329 17.04 18.62 7.34
CA PHE A 329 16.23 18.24 8.49
C PHE A 329 17.06 18.06 9.75
N GLN A 330 16.68 18.75 10.84
CA GLN A 330 17.27 18.53 12.16
C GLN A 330 17.16 17.05 12.57
N PHE A 331 16.06 16.40 12.21
CA PHE A 331 15.85 14.96 12.40
C PHE A 331 16.96 14.09 11.79
N CYS A 332 17.61 14.53 10.71
CA CYS A 332 18.67 13.80 10.01
C CYS A 332 20.08 14.29 10.35
N ALA A 333 20.23 15.33 11.20
CA ALA A 333 21.54 15.90 11.53
C ALA A 333 22.50 14.83 12.08
N GLY A 334 23.72 14.77 11.53
CA GLY A 334 24.76 13.82 11.94
C GLY A 334 24.52 12.34 11.51
N CYS A 335 23.50 12.05 10.71
CA CYS A 335 23.22 10.68 10.29
C CYS A 335 24.17 10.22 9.18
N ALA A 336 24.92 9.15 9.44
CA ALA A 336 25.84 8.54 8.47
C ALA A 336 25.13 7.86 7.29
N TYR A 337 23.87 7.52 7.43
CA TYR A 337 23.09 6.81 6.40
C TYR A 337 22.41 7.73 5.39
N ILE A 338 22.55 9.05 5.50
CA ILE A 338 21.94 10.01 4.55
C ILE A 338 22.20 9.62 3.08
N PRO A 339 23.42 9.28 2.64
CA PRO A 339 23.69 8.95 1.24
C PRO A 339 22.88 7.76 0.70
N TYR A 340 22.38 6.90 1.58
CA TYR A 340 21.66 5.67 1.26
C TYR A 340 20.17 5.73 1.59
N CYS A 341 19.72 6.82 2.24
CA CYS A 341 18.35 7.00 2.72
C CYS A 341 17.52 7.85 1.75
N THR A 342 16.24 7.53 1.64
CA THR A 342 15.28 8.25 0.79
C THR A 342 14.19 9.00 1.59
N GLY A 343 14.27 9.00 2.93
CA GLY A 343 13.25 9.58 3.80
C GLY A 343 11.90 8.85 3.81
N ASN A 344 11.75 7.81 2.98
CA ASN A 344 10.58 6.91 2.91
C ASN A 344 9.23 7.57 2.55
N CYS A 345 8.12 6.91 2.91
CA CYS A 345 6.77 7.21 2.46
C CYS A 345 6.23 8.53 3.04
N PRO A 346 5.73 9.46 2.20
CA PRO A 346 5.12 10.70 2.68
C PRO A 346 3.85 10.48 3.51
N GLY A 347 3.09 9.42 3.24
CA GLY A 347 1.91 9.07 4.03
C GLY A 347 2.29 8.66 5.45
N LEU A 348 3.30 7.79 5.62
CA LEU A 348 3.83 7.43 6.94
C LEU A 348 4.46 8.63 7.67
N ALA A 349 5.17 9.48 6.95
CA ALA A 349 5.70 10.72 7.55
C ALA A 349 4.56 11.59 8.10
N TYR A 350 3.50 11.76 7.31
CA TYR A 350 2.34 12.57 7.72
C TYR A 350 1.63 12.00 8.96
N THR A 351 1.41 10.71 9.04
CA THR A 351 0.71 10.10 10.21
C THR A 351 1.43 10.36 11.53
N LEU A 352 2.75 10.46 11.50
CA LEU A 352 3.56 10.63 12.72
C LEU A 352 4.01 12.08 12.97
N THR A 353 4.10 12.91 11.93
CA THR A 353 4.66 14.27 12.04
C THR A 353 3.66 15.37 11.62
N GLY A 354 2.55 15.02 10.99
CA GLY A 354 1.63 15.97 10.37
C GLY A 354 2.18 16.64 9.10
N LYS A 355 3.33 16.16 8.57
CA LYS A 355 4.00 16.77 7.41
C LYS A 355 4.32 15.73 6.36
N VAL A 356 3.88 15.96 5.12
CA VAL A 356 4.22 15.10 3.97
C VAL A 356 5.69 15.29 3.54
N ASP A 357 6.24 16.47 3.70
CA ASP A 357 7.62 16.82 3.35
C ASP A 357 8.55 16.67 4.57
N HIS A 358 8.55 15.47 5.15
CA HIS A 358 9.41 15.10 6.27
C HIS A 358 9.89 13.65 6.07
N PRO A 359 11.08 13.26 6.56
CA PRO A 359 11.47 11.87 6.64
C PRO A 359 10.53 11.10 7.58
N SER A 360 10.16 9.87 7.23
CA SER A 360 9.32 9.03 8.10
C SER A 360 10.11 8.54 9.31
N PRO A 361 9.70 8.89 10.55
CA PRO A 361 10.42 8.44 11.75
C PRO A 361 10.35 6.93 11.96
N ASP A 362 9.24 6.29 11.58
CA ASP A 362 9.02 4.86 11.75
C ASP A 362 9.94 4.00 10.85
N ALA A 363 10.30 4.52 9.68
CA ALA A 363 11.19 3.85 8.73
C ALA A 363 12.64 4.37 8.78
N CYS A 364 13.07 4.94 9.91
CA CYS A 364 14.40 5.51 10.08
C CYS A 364 15.36 4.48 10.69
N LEU A 365 16.35 4.01 9.91
CA LEU A 365 17.37 3.07 10.38
C LEU A 365 18.14 3.61 11.59
N ARG A 366 18.62 4.87 11.56
CA ARG A 366 19.36 5.45 12.67
C ARG A 366 18.55 5.39 13.97
N ARG A 367 17.31 5.86 13.93
CA ARG A 367 16.43 5.83 15.09
C ARG A 367 16.21 4.41 15.61
N PHE A 368 15.98 3.45 14.72
CA PHE A 368 15.85 2.05 15.08
C PHE A 368 17.07 1.51 15.85
N LEU A 369 18.29 1.85 15.38
CA LEU A 369 19.53 1.44 16.05
C LEU A 369 19.74 2.15 17.40
N GLU A 370 19.45 3.47 17.48
CA GLU A 370 19.52 4.27 18.70
C GLU A 370 18.55 3.77 19.78
N GLU A 371 17.40 3.24 19.38
CA GLU A 371 16.39 2.64 20.26
C GLU A 371 16.72 1.17 20.65
N GLY A 372 17.90 0.66 20.30
CA GLY A 372 18.39 -0.68 20.64
C GLY A 372 18.04 -1.76 19.62
N GLY A 373 17.52 -1.41 18.47
CA GLY A 373 17.28 -2.35 17.38
C GLY A 373 18.58 -2.89 16.78
N THR A 374 18.53 -4.10 16.24
CA THR A 374 19.64 -4.72 15.50
C THR A 374 19.14 -5.21 14.15
N ILE A 375 19.95 -5.07 13.11
CA ILE A 375 19.62 -5.59 11.78
C ILE A 375 20.06 -7.05 11.73
N PRO A 376 19.12 -7.98 11.45
CA PRO A 376 19.40 -9.42 11.46
C PRO A 376 20.25 -9.86 10.25
#